data_41bb42820ce94032d2452ce344d00e53
#
_entry.id   41bb42820ce94032d2452ce344d00e53
#
_cell.length_a   1.000
_cell.length_b   1.000
_cell.length_c   1.000
_cell.angle_alpha   90.00
_cell.angle_beta   90.00
_cell.angle_gamma   90.00
#
_symmetry.space_group_name_H-M   'P 1'
#
loop_
_entity.id
_entity.type
_entity.pdbx_description
1 polymer ?
#
loop_
_entity_poly.entity_id
_entity_poly.type
_entity_poly.pdbx_seq_one_letter_code
_entity_poly.pdbx_strand_id
1 'polypeptide(L)'
;MDRYIGKLLDNRYEILEKIGSGGMADVYKARCHRLNRLVAIKILKEDLSQDAEFRRRFHAESQAVAMLSHPNIVSVYDVSRSDNIDYIVMELIEGITLKQYMEQKGILNWREALHFSTQICKALEHAHSRGIVHRDIKPHNIMILKDGSVKVADFGIARVSSAQNTLTREALGSVHYISPEQAKGAQVDCRADLYSLGIVMYEMLTGRPPYDGDTPVSVAIQHINGHPTMPRELNPSIPLGLEQITMHAMTAELSHRYPSATVSYTHLRA
;
A
#
# COMPACT_ATOMS: atom_id res chain seq x y z
N MET A 1 -21.67 -18.08 -8.95
CA MET A 1 -21.19 -18.38 -7.58
C MET A 1 -19.68 -18.31 -7.61
N ASP A 2 -19.05 -17.69 -6.63
CA ASP A 2 -17.57 -17.69 -6.55
C ASP A 2 -17.07 -19.11 -6.27
N ARG A 3 -16.07 -19.55 -7.04
CA ARG A 3 -15.60 -20.96 -7.05
C ARG A 3 -14.85 -21.38 -5.78
N TYR A 4 -14.47 -20.41 -4.96
CA TYR A 4 -13.70 -20.68 -3.74
C TYR A 4 -14.57 -20.71 -2.48
N ILE A 5 -15.73 -20.05 -2.45
CA ILE A 5 -16.62 -20.03 -1.29
C ILE A 5 -17.06 -21.47 -0.93
N GLY A 6 -16.91 -21.83 0.33
CA GLY A 6 -17.18 -23.17 0.86
C GLY A 6 -16.03 -24.17 0.71
N LYS A 7 -14.92 -23.82 0.01
CA LYS A 7 -13.73 -24.69 -0.06
C LYS A 7 -12.95 -24.68 1.23
N LEU A 8 -12.33 -25.82 1.53
CA LEU A 8 -11.43 -26.02 2.65
C LEU A 8 -9.99 -26.17 2.13
N LEU A 9 -9.18 -25.13 2.26
CA LEU A 9 -7.77 -25.15 1.87
C LEU A 9 -6.92 -25.81 2.97
N ASP A 10 -6.02 -26.72 2.56
CA ASP A 10 -5.11 -27.50 3.45
C ASP A 10 -5.81 -28.17 4.64
N ASN A 11 -7.08 -28.56 4.48
CA ASN A 11 -7.92 -29.08 5.57
C ASN A 11 -7.92 -28.19 6.82
N ARG A 12 -7.73 -26.88 6.63
CA ARG A 12 -7.51 -25.92 7.72
C ARG A 12 -8.29 -24.62 7.56
N TYR A 13 -8.40 -24.08 6.35
CA TYR A 13 -8.98 -22.78 6.11
C TYR A 13 -10.26 -22.89 5.27
N GLU A 14 -11.40 -22.68 5.87
CA GLU A 14 -12.71 -22.63 5.19
C GLU A 14 -12.98 -21.23 4.66
N ILE A 15 -13.15 -21.11 3.34
CA ILE A 15 -13.45 -19.84 2.67
C ILE A 15 -14.93 -19.50 2.89
N LEU A 16 -15.21 -18.34 3.50
CA LEU A 16 -16.55 -17.93 3.88
C LEU A 16 -17.17 -16.96 2.87
N GLU A 17 -16.44 -15.88 2.56
CA GLU A 17 -16.95 -14.83 1.67
C GLU A 17 -15.78 -14.10 1.00
N LYS A 18 -16.04 -13.53 -0.19
CA LYS A 18 -15.09 -12.66 -0.88
C LYS A 18 -15.22 -11.24 -0.34
N ILE A 19 -14.13 -10.67 0.15
CA ILE A 19 -14.09 -9.34 0.77
C ILE A 19 -13.33 -8.30 -0.08
N GLY A 20 -12.61 -8.74 -1.11
CA GLY A 20 -11.88 -7.84 -2.01
C GLY A 20 -11.47 -8.52 -3.31
N SER A 21 -11.21 -7.70 -4.33
CA SER A 21 -10.69 -8.15 -5.62
C SER A 21 -9.66 -7.16 -6.12
N GLY A 22 -8.49 -7.66 -6.47
CA GLY A 22 -7.40 -6.88 -7.04
C GLY A 22 -6.92 -7.46 -8.38
N GLY A 23 -6.00 -6.75 -9.05
CA GLY A 23 -5.47 -7.16 -10.35
C GLY A 23 -4.84 -8.55 -10.33
N MET A 24 -4.11 -8.88 -9.28
CA MET A 24 -3.33 -10.13 -9.18
C MET A 24 -3.98 -11.19 -8.31
N ALA A 25 -4.84 -10.82 -7.37
CA ALA A 25 -5.40 -11.73 -6.38
C ALA A 25 -6.78 -11.27 -5.93
N ASP A 26 -7.55 -12.23 -5.45
CA ASP A 26 -8.80 -12.01 -4.74
C ASP A 26 -8.60 -12.24 -3.24
N VAL A 27 -9.28 -11.47 -2.40
CA VAL A 27 -9.18 -11.56 -0.94
C VAL A 27 -10.49 -12.10 -0.38
N TYR A 28 -10.35 -13.10 0.49
CA TYR A 28 -11.48 -13.79 1.11
C TYR A 28 -11.36 -13.73 2.63
N LYS A 29 -12.50 -13.63 3.30
CA LYS A 29 -12.60 -13.95 4.70
C LYS A 29 -12.72 -15.46 4.85
N ALA A 30 -11.99 -16.03 5.78
CA ALA A 30 -11.95 -17.46 6.02
C ALA A 30 -11.90 -17.77 7.51
N ARG A 31 -12.26 -19.01 7.86
CA ARG A 31 -12.13 -19.54 9.21
C ARG A 31 -10.96 -20.53 9.27
N CYS A 32 -10.02 -20.27 10.14
CA CYS A 32 -8.99 -21.25 10.49
C CYS A 32 -9.54 -22.21 11.54
N HIS A 33 -9.88 -23.45 11.17
CA HIS A 33 -10.45 -24.43 12.08
C HIS A 33 -9.49 -24.86 13.19
N ARG A 34 -8.16 -24.92 12.92
CA ARG A 34 -7.16 -25.31 13.93
C ARG A 34 -7.04 -24.30 15.06
N LEU A 35 -7.17 -23.02 14.78
CA LEU A 35 -7.03 -21.94 15.76
C LEU A 35 -8.36 -21.29 16.12
N ASN A 36 -9.47 -21.77 15.54
CA ASN A 36 -10.81 -21.24 15.72
C ASN A 36 -10.89 -19.70 15.62
N ARG A 37 -10.24 -19.14 14.60
CA ARG A 37 -10.24 -17.69 14.36
C ARG A 37 -10.53 -17.34 12.90
N LEU A 38 -11.03 -16.14 12.69
CA LEU A 38 -11.18 -15.57 11.35
C LEU A 38 -9.83 -15.04 10.85
N VAL A 39 -9.60 -15.17 9.55
CA VAL A 39 -8.39 -14.71 8.84
C VAL A 39 -8.80 -14.14 7.49
N ALA A 40 -7.94 -13.33 6.88
CA ALA A 40 -8.03 -12.99 5.47
C ALA A 40 -7.14 -13.93 4.66
N ILE A 41 -7.62 -14.37 3.51
CA ILE A 41 -6.85 -15.20 2.58
C ILE A 41 -6.80 -14.49 1.23
N LYS A 42 -5.60 -14.20 0.77
CA LYS A 42 -5.32 -13.62 -0.54
C LYS A 42 -4.96 -14.75 -1.50
N ILE A 43 -5.82 -15.03 -2.46
CA ILE A 43 -5.66 -16.11 -3.45
C ILE A 43 -5.18 -15.51 -4.76
N LEU A 44 -4.06 -16.02 -5.28
CA LEU A 44 -3.52 -15.61 -6.57
C LEU A 44 -4.46 -16.02 -7.71
N LYS A 45 -4.66 -15.13 -8.68
CA LYS A 45 -5.48 -15.43 -9.87
C LYS A 45 -4.81 -16.50 -10.74
N GLU A 46 -5.61 -17.32 -11.38
CA GLU A 46 -5.18 -18.52 -12.08
C GLU A 46 -4.23 -18.25 -13.24
N ASP A 47 -4.49 -17.20 -14.00
CA ASP A 47 -3.64 -16.74 -15.10
C ASP A 47 -2.20 -16.44 -14.66
N LEU A 48 -2.04 -15.84 -13.47
CA LEU A 48 -0.73 -15.55 -12.87
C LEU A 48 -0.11 -16.76 -12.16
N SER A 49 -0.95 -17.67 -11.65
CA SER A 49 -0.47 -18.91 -11.01
C SER A 49 0.13 -19.92 -12.00
N GLN A 50 -0.12 -19.76 -13.30
CA GLN A 50 0.49 -20.60 -14.36
C GLN A 50 1.95 -20.18 -14.66
N ASP A 51 2.35 -18.94 -14.40
CA ASP A 51 3.72 -18.48 -14.56
C ASP A 51 4.60 -18.93 -13.37
N ALA A 52 5.51 -19.84 -13.64
CA ALA A 52 6.39 -20.42 -12.61
C ALA A 52 7.34 -19.39 -12.00
N GLU A 53 7.81 -18.40 -12.79
CA GLU A 53 8.69 -17.35 -12.31
C GLU A 53 7.92 -16.37 -11.41
N PHE A 54 6.72 -15.99 -11.83
CA PHE A 54 5.82 -15.15 -11.03
C PHE A 54 5.51 -15.80 -9.69
N ARG A 55 5.13 -17.08 -9.67
CA ARG A 55 4.87 -17.82 -8.43
C ARG A 55 6.06 -17.85 -7.49
N ARG A 56 7.25 -18.14 -8.02
CA ARG A 56 8.47 -18.17 -7.19
C ARG A 56 8.73 -16.83 -6.52
N ARG A 57 8.54 -15.73 -7.25
CA ARG A 57 8.68 -14.37 -6.70
C ARG A 57 7.60 -14.08 -5.67
N PHE A 58 6.34 -14.41 -5.98
CA PHE A 58 5.21 -14.24 -5.06
C PHE A 58 5.47 -14.95 -3.72
N HIS A 59 5.94 -16.21 -3.75
CA HIS A 59 6.27 -16.94 -2.53
C HIS A 59 7.46 -16.32 -1.77
N ALA A 60 8.54 -15.96 -2.46
CA ALA A 60 9.72 -15.37 -1.84
C ALA A 60 9.42 -14.02 -1.18
N GLU A 61 8.70 -13.13 -1.88
CA GLU A 61 8.29 -11.82 -1.35
C GLU A 61 7.32 -11.98 -0.18
N SER A 62 6.36 -12.90 -0.28
CA SER A 62 5.41 -13.17 0.80
C SER A 62 6.10 -13.71 2.06
N GLN A 63 7.11 -14.59 1.91
CA GLN A 63 7.90 -15.08 3.03
C GLN A 63 8.71 -13.97 3.70
N ALA A 64 9.29 -13.05 2.92
CA ALA A 64 9.98 -11.90 3.48
C ALA A 64 9.03 -11.00 4.31
N VAL A 65 7.83 -10.74 3.77
CA VAL A 65 6.80 -9.96 4.49
C VAL A 65 6.30 -10.68 5.75
N ALA A 66 6.22 -12.01 5.74
CA ALA A 66 5.83 -12.81 6.91
C ALA A 66 6.79 -12.67 8.11
N MET A 67 8.02 -12.19 7.88
CA MET A 67 8.98 -11.87 8.94
C MET A 67 8.72 -10.51 9.62
N LEU A 68 7.82 -9.68 9.05
CA LEU A 68 7.46 -8.40 9.63
C LEU A 68 6.44 -8.59 10.77
N SER A 69 6.79 -8.11 11.97
CA SER A 69 5.90 -8.07 13.12
C SER A 69 5.90 -6.66 13.70
N HIS A 70 4.82 -5.91 13.43
CA HIS A 70 4.68 -4.53 13.88
C HIS A 70 3.19 -4.15 14.00
N PRO A 71 2.78 -3.36 15.00
CA PRO A 71 1.36 -3.02 15.21
C PRO A 71 0.74 -2.29 13.99
N ASN A 72 1.53 -1.54 13.24
CA ASN A 72 1.06 -0.80 12.07
C ASN A 72 1.29 -1.55 10.73
N ILE A 73 1.55 -2.86 10.75
CA ILE A 73 1.67 -3.71 9.57
C ILE A 73 0.64 -4.84 9.68
N VAL A 74 -0.04 -5.18 8.58
CA VAL A 74 -0.91 -6.35 8.53
C VAL A 74 -0.05 -7.60 8.62
N SER A 75 -0.30 -8.45 9.62
CA SER A 75 0.50 -9.65 9.86
C SER A 75 0.20 -10.73 8.82
N VAL A 76 1.23 -11.32 8.24
CA VAL A 76 1.12 -12.54 7.42
C VAL A 76 1.35 -13.75 8.32
N TYR A 77 0.43 -14.72 8.28
CA TYR A 77 0.45 -15.89 9.14
C TYR A 77 0.96 -17.14 8.45
N ASP A 78 0.71 -17.24 7.13
CA ASP A 78 1.08 -18.42 6.36
C ASP A 78 1.17 -18.08 4.87
N VAL A 79 2.03 -18.79 4.14
CA VAL A 79 2.16 -18.71 2.68
C VAL A 79 2.19 -20.14 2.17
N SER A 80 1.17 -20.55 1.42
CA SER A 80 0.99 -21.96 1.10
C SER A 80 0.44 -22.16 -0.32
N ARG A 81 0.44 -23.43 -0.74
CA ARG A 81 -0.15 -23.88 -1.99
C ARG A 81 -0.93 -25.18 -1.74
N SER A 82 -2.21 -25.18 -2.10
CA SER A 82 -3.11 -26.33 -2.01
C SER A 82 -3.91 -26.47 -3.30
N ASP A 83 -4.00 -27.68 -3.86
CA ASP A 83 -4.77 -27.98 -5.08
C ASP A 83 -4.47 -27.02 -6.25
N ASN A 84 -3.20 -26.69 -6.46
CA ASN A 84 -2.72 -25.69 -7.43
C ASN A 84 -3.19 -24.23 -7.16
N ILE A 85 -3.69 -23.94 -5.97
CA ILE A 85 -4.06 -22.60 -5.52
C ILE A 85 -2.93 -22.06 -4.67
N ASP A 86 -2.29 -20.97 -5.12
CA ASP A 86 -1.29 -20.23 -4.35
C ASP A 86 -2.01 -19.17 -3.51
N TYR A 87 -1.76 -19.14 -2.19
CA TYR A 87 -2.45 -18.23 -1.30
C TYR A 87 -1.59 -17.78 -0.12
N ILE A 88 -1.97 -16.62 0.44
CA ILE A 88 -1.39 -16.03 1.64
C ILE A 88 -2.50 -15.92 2.68
N VAL A 89 -2.21 -16.37 3.90
CA VAL A 89 -3.09 -16.19 5.06
C VAL A 89 -2.59 -15.03 5.89
N MET A 90 -3.45 -14.08 6.17
CA MET A 90 -3.09 -12.87 6.88
C MET A 90 -4.13 -12.48 7.92
N GLU A 91 -3.80 -11.52 8.73
CA GLU A 91 -4.68 -10.88 9.70
C GLU A 91 -5.93 -10.33 8.99
N LEU A 92 -7.10 -10.69 9.49
CA LEU A 92 -8.36 -10.07 9.07
C LEU A 92 -8.52 -8.75 9.80
N ILE A 93 -8.53 -7.64 9.04
CA ILE A 93 -8.68 -6.30 9.58
C ILE A 93 -10.16 -5.90 9.58
N GLU A 94 -10.71 -5.62 10.75
CA GLU A 94 -12.03 -5.02 10.91
C GLU A 94 -11.92 -3.50 10.85
N GLY A 95 -11.93 -2.94 9.65
CA GLY A 95 -11.74 -1.53 9.40
C GLY A 95 -12.12 -1.14 7.97
N ILE A 96 -11.79 0.09 7.59
CA ILE A 96 -11.98 0.58 6.23
C ILE A 96 -10.64 1.06 5.67
N THR A 97 -10.52 1.14 4.35
CA THR A 97 -9.30 1.70 3.75
C THR A 97 -9.26 3.21 3.96
N LEU A 98 -8.05 3.79 4.01
CA LEU A 98 -7.88 5.24 4.04
C LEU A 98 -8.56 5.91 2.84
N LYS A 99 -8.62 5.22 1.69
CA LYS A 99 -9.36 5.70 0.51
C LYS A 99 -10.85 5.88 0.82
N GLN A 100 -11.49 4.84 1.33
CA GLN A 100 -12.90 4.90 1.75
C GLN A 100 -13.14 5.97 2.83
N TYR A 101 -12.20 6.09 3.77
CA TYR A 101 -12.28 7.10 4.82
C TYR A 101 -12.24 8.53 4.25
N MET A 102 -11.33 8.82 3.33
CA MET A 102 -11.26 10.12 2.64
C MET A 102 -12.48 10.39 1.77
N GLU A 103 -13.01 9.38 1.07
CA GLU A 103 -14.23 9.50 0.26
C GLU A 103 -15.45 9.89 1.11
N GLN A 104 -15.55 9.37 2.34
CA GLN A 104 -16.62 9.70 3.28
C GLN A 104 -16.45 11.07 3.94
N LYS A 105 -15.21 11.45 4.23
CA LYS A 105 -14.91 12.62 5.06
C LYS A 105 -14.47 13.85 4.26
N GLY A 106 -13.99 13.66 3.05
CA GLY A 106 -13.36 14.72 2.25
C GLY A 106 -11.95 15.07 2.77
N ILE A 107 -11.70 16.37 2.91
CA ILE A 107 -10.41 16.89 3.42
C ILE A 107 -10.28 16.52 4.90
N LEU A 108 -9.16 15.90 5.28
CA LEU A 108 -8.91 15.53 6.66
C LEU A 108 -8.37 16.73 7.46
N ASN A 109 -8.69 16.73 8.76
CA ASN A 109 -8.03 17.64 9.67
C ASN A 109 -6.52 17.34 9.71
N TRP A 110 -5.68 18.38 9.75
CA TRP A 110 -4.23 18.21 9.71
C TRP A 110 -3.68 17.36 10.87
N ARG A 111 -4.29 17.38 12.06
CA ARG A 111 -3.89 16.54 13.21
C ARG A 111 -4.14 15.07 12.92
N GLU A 112 -5.24 14.76 12.26
CA GLU A 112 -5.61 13.41 11.87
C GLU A 112 -4.70 12.90 10.75
N ALA A 113 -4.44 13.72 9.72
CA ALA A 113 -3.49 13.40 8.67
C ALA A 113 -2.08 13.14 9.24
N LEU A 114 -1.64 13.97 10.18
CA LEU A 114 -0.37 13.81 10.90
C LEU A 114 -0.34 12.50 11.71
N HIS A 115 -1.43 12.19 12.41
CA HIS A 115 -1.55 10.97 13.22
C HIS A 115 -1.44 9.70 12.34
N PHE A 116 -2.13 9.66 11.20
CA PHE A 116 -2.06 8.54 10.27
C PHE A 116 -0.67 8.44 9.63
N SER A 117 -0.13 9.56 9.14
CA SER A 117 1.20 9.60 8.51
C SER A 117 2.30 9.11 9.45
N THR A 118 2.22 9.48 10.73
CA THR A 118 3.16 9.03 11.77
C THR A 118 3.14 7.51 11.94
N GLN A 119 1.97 6.89 11.94
CA GLN A 119 1.82 5.44 12.06
C GLN A 119 2.31 4.70 10.80
N ILE A 120 1.99 5.23 9.60
CA ILE A 120 2.50 4.68 8.34
C ILE A 120 4.03 4.75 8.31
N CYS A 121 4.60 5.88 8.73
CA CYS A 121 6.05 6.06 8.76
C CYS A 121 6.76 5.04 9.69
N LYS A 122 6.17 4.72 10.85
CA LYS A 122 6.66 3.65 11.74
C LYS A 122 6.64 2.27 11.08
N ALA A 123 5.56 1.97 10.34
CA ALA A 123 5.47 0.72 9.59
C ALA A 123 6.58 0.63 8.53
N LEU A 124 6.80 1.71 7.78
CA LEU A 124 7.86 1.79 6.78
C LEU A 124 9.26 1.69 7.41
N GLU A 125 9.52 2.38 8.52
CA GLU A 125 10.79 2.28 9.26
C GLU A 125 11.09 0.82 9.63
N HIS A 126 10.10 0.10 10.17
CA HIS A 126 10.25 -1.30 10.54
C HIS A 126 10.55 -2.20 9.34
N ALA A 127 9.88 -2.00 8.19
CA ALA A 127 10.12 -2.77 6.99
C ALA A 127 11.48 -2.45 6.35
N HIS A 128 11.81 -1.16 6.23
CA HIS A 128 13.05 -0.68 5.64
C HIS A 128 14.29 -1.15 6.41
N SER A 129 14.22 -1.18 7.75
CA SER A 129 15.32 -1.72 8.59
C SER A 129 15.61 -3.21 8.34
N ARG A 130 14.70 -3.91 7.65
CA ARG A 130 14.82 -5.33 7.24
C ARG A 130 15.05 -5.49 5.73
N GLY A 131 15.33 -4.39 5.02
CA GLY A 131 15.56 -4.39 3.58
C GLY A 131 14.31 -4.58 2.73
N ILE A 132 13.11 -4.45 3.33
CA ILE A 132 11.83 -4.62 2.63
C ILE A 132 11.28 -3.25 2.25
N VAL A 133 11.09 -3.01 0.95
CA VAL A 133 10.49 -1.80 0.38
C VAL A 133 9.07 -2.12 -0.06
N HIS A 134 8.10 -1.29 0.30
CA HIS A 134 6.68 -1.52 -0.01
C HIS A 134 6.35 -1.35 -1.49
N ARG A 135 6.85 -0.29 -2.12
CA ARG A 135 6.73 0.05 -3.55
C ARG A 135 5.32 0.40 -4.06
N ASP A 136 4.29 0.30 -3.23
CA ASP A 136 2.89 0.59 -3.61
C ASP A 136 2.11 1.23 -2.44
N ILE A 137 2.71 2.23 -1.78
CA ILE A 137 2.04 3.02 -0.74
C ILE A 137 0.98 3.89 -1.41
N LYS A 138 -0.29 3.64 -1.02
CA LYS A 138 -1.47 4.36 -1.50
C LYS A 138 -2.63 4.19 -0.51
N PRO A 139 -3.65 5.05 -0.53
CA PRO A 139 -4.75 4.99 0.42
C PRO A 139 -5.53 3.67 0.43
N HIS A 140 -5.52 2.91 -0.68
CA HIS A 140 -6.16 1.59 -0.77
C HIS A 140 -5.44 0.51 0.07
N ASN A 141 -4.12 0.67 0.27
CA ASN A 141 -3.28 -0.27 1.01
C ASN A 141 -3.07 0.14 2.47
N ILE A 142 -3.81 1.12 2.95
CA ILE A 142 -3.76 1.61 4.33
C ILE A 142 -5.12 1.36 4.96
N MET A 143 -5.16 0.56 6.01
CA MET A 143 -6.37 0.22 6.76
C MET A 143 -6.47 1.08 8.01
N ILE A 144 -7.66 1.65 8.27
CA ILE A 144 -7.98 2.39 9.49
C ILE A 144 -8.92 1.51 10.31
N LEU A 145 -8.53 1.25 11.56
CA LEU A 145 -9.30 0.48 12.51
C LEU A 145 -10.25 1.40 13.29
N LYS A 146 -11.21 0.80 14.00
CA LYS A 146 -12.23 1.55 14.78
C LYS A 146 -11.65 2.42 15.88
N ASP A 147 -10.49 2.07 16.40
CA ASP A 147 -9.76 2.82 17.44
C ASP A 147 -8.89 3.95 16.87
N GLY A 148 -8.90 4.17 15.55
CA GLY A 148 -8.06 5.15 14.86
C GLY A 148 -6.63 4.68 14.62
N SER A 149 -6.27 3.45 14.94
CA SER A 149 -4.98 2.89 14.57
C SER A 149 -4.93 2.57 13.08
N VAL A 150 -3.72 2.57 12.53
CA VAL A 150 -3.46 2.35 11.11
C VAL A 150 -2.64 1.09 10.92
N LYS A 151 -2.99 0.30 9.90
CA LYS A 151 -2.18 -0.83 9.43
C LYS A 151 -1.92 -0.72 7.93
N VAL A 152 -0.65 -0.84 7.55
CA VAL A 152 -0.22 -0.93 6.15
C VAL A 152 -0.35 -2.37 5.68
N ALA A 153 -1.06 -2.57 4.59
CA ALA A 153 -1.31 -3.87 3.95
C ALA A 153 -0.53 -3.98 2.64
N ASP A 154 -0.42 -5.19 2.12
CA ASP A 154 0.08 -5.46 0.76
C ASP A 154 1.50 -4.96 0.48
N PHE A 155 2.43 -5.14 1.43
CA PHE A 155 3.86 -4.95 1.18
C PHE A 155 4.28 -5.74 -0.05
N GLY A 156 4.80 -5.06 -1.06
CA GLY A 156 5.55 -5.49 -2.24
C GLY A 156 5.27 -6.83 -2.89
N ILE A 157 4.19 -7.52 -2.50
CA ILE A 157 3.85 -8.85 -2.97
C ILE A 157 3.46 -8.77 -4.45
N ALA A 158 4.50 -8.84 -5.31
CA ALA A 158 4.37 -8.93 -6.76
C ALA A 158 4.24 -7.61 -7.56
N ARG A 159 5.15 -6.66 -7.38
CA ARG A 159 5.55 -5.81 -8.50
C ARG A 159 6.68 -6.48 -9.30
N VAL A 160 6.40 -7.65 -9.82
CA VAL A 160 7.13 -8.15 -10.97
C VAL A 160 6.88 -7.14 -12.08
N SER A 161 7.97 -6.52 -12.53
CA SER A 161 8.05 -5.61 -13.65
C SER A 161 7.00 -5.93 -14.73
N SER A 162 5.84 -5.32 -14.63
CA SER A 162 4.85 -5.32 -15.69
C SER A 162 5.24 -4.28 -16.75
N ALA A 163 6.46 -4.40 -17.27
CA ALA A 163 6.80 -3.76 -18.54
C ALA A 163 5.92 -4.30 -19.70
N GLN A 164 5.08 -5.28 -19.45
CA GLN A 164 4.23 -5.92 -20.45
C GLN A 164 2.74 -6.01 -20.09
N ASN A 165 2.29 -5.58 -18.91
CA ASN A 165 0.88 -5.72 -18.56
C ASN A 165 0.11 -4.42 -18.77
N THR A 166 -0.66 -4.44 -19.85
CA THR A 166 -1.85 -3.68 -20.20
C THR A 166 -2.46 -2.89 -19.04
N LEU A 167 -2.71 -1.60 -19.32
CA LEU A 167 -3.48 -0.59 -18.62
C LEU A 167 -4.80 -1.13 -18.02
N THR A 168 -4.72 -1.79 -16.86
CA THR A 168 -5.92 -2.12 -16.09
C THR A 168 -6.36 -0.88 -15.29
N ARG A 169 -7.64 -0.79 -14.95
CA ARG A 169 -8.21 0.29 -14.11
C ARG A 169 -7.46 0.48 -12.78
N GLU A 170 -6.85 -0.58 -12.26
CA GLU A 170 -6.05 -0.56 -11.04
C GLU A 170 -4.65 0.03 -11.25
N ALA A 171 -4.06 -0.16 -12.43
CA ALA A 171 -2.83 0.54 -12.83
C ALA A 171 -3.07 2.05 -12.94
N LEU A 172 -4.26 2.47 -13.42
CA LEU A 172 -4.70 3.86 -13.43
C LEU A 172 -4.74 4.48 -12.02
N GLY A 173 -5.29 3.76 -11.02
CA GLY A 173 -5.34 4.27 -9.63
C GLY A 173 -3.97 4.32 -8.94
N SER A 174 -3.06 3.41 -9.25
CA SER A 174 -1.73 3.35 -8.63
C SER A 174 -0.76 4.40 -9.16
N VAL A 175 -0.96 4.90 -10.40
CA VAL A 175 -0.05 5.89 -11.01
C VAL A 175 -0.03 7.22 -10.26
N HIS A 176 -1.11 7.58 -9.56
CA HIS A 176 -1.18 8.82 -8.77
C HIS A 176 -0.21 8.87 -7.59
N TYR A 177 0.34 7.71 -7.17
CA TYR A 177 1.24 7.59 -6.01
C TYR A 177 2.64 7.08 -6.39
N ILE A 178 2.92 6.95 -7.69
CA ILE A 178 4.19 6.40 -8.19
C ILE A 178 5.33 7.38 -7.92
N SER A 179 6.49 6.88 -7.52
CA SER A 179 7.68 7.74 -7.40
C SER A 179 8.31 8.03 -8.77
N PRO A 180 9.04 9.16 -8.91
CA PRO A 180 9.73 9.51 -10.16
C PRO A 180 10.67 8.42 -10.67
N GLU A 181 11.42 7.77 -9.77
CA GLU A 181 12.31 6.67 -10.11
C GLU A 181 11.56 5.42 -10.59
N GLN A 182 10.40 5.12 -10.02
CA GLN A 182 9.53 4.04 -10.51
C GLN A 182 8.95 4.37 -11.89
N ALA A 183 8.50 5.62 -12.10
CA ALA A 183 7.98 6.08 -13.39
C ALA A 183 9.04 6.03 -14.50
N LYS A 184 10.32 6.24 -14.16
CA LYS A 184 11.47 6.12 -15.07
C LYS A 184 11.94 4.68 -15.27
N GLY A 185 11.41 3.70 -14.53
CA GLY A 185 11.93 2.31 -14.53
C GLY A 185 13.34 2.19 -13.93
N ALA A 186 13.77 3.12 -13.10
CA ALA A 186 15.07 3.12 -12.45
C ALA A 186 15.08 2.20 -11.21
N GLN A 187 16.27 2.03 -10.62
CA GLN A 187 16.40 1.27 -9.38
C GLN A 187 15.65 1.97 -8.24
N VAL A 188 14.84 1.20 -7.52
CA VAL A 188 13.94 1.68 -6.46
C VAL A 188 14.48 1.28 -5.09
N ASP A 189 14.63 2.25 -4.19
CA ASP A 189 14.98 2.03 -2.78
C ASP A 189 13.86 2.50 -1.84
N CYS A 190 14.13 2.50 -0.52
CA CYS A 190 13.15 2.86 0.51
C CYS A 190 12.60 4.29 0.38
N ARG A 191 13.30 5.19 -0.30
CA ARG A 191 12.86 6.58 -0.52
C ARG A 191 11.66 6.69 -1.45
N ALA A 192 11.40 5.66 -2.27
CA ALA A 192 10.19 5.59 -3.09
C ALA A 192 8.92 5.55 -2.22
N ASP A 193 8.95 4.78 -1.13
CA ASP A 193 7.81 4.71 -0.20
C ASP A 193 7.57 6.04 0.52
N LEU A 194 8.65 6.79 0.81
CA LEU A 194 8.55 8.13 1.42
C LEU A 194 7.93 9.15 0.47
N TYR A 195 8.27 9.07 -0.81
CA TYR A 195 7.62 9.87 -1.84
C TYR A 195 6.12 9.57 -1.90
N SER A 196 5.77 8.30 -2.01
CA SER A 196 4.37 7.87 -2.07
C SER A 196 3.60 8.27 -0.79
N LEU A 197 4.23 8.19 0.38
CA LEU A 197 3.65 8.71 1.63
C LEU A 197 3.42 10.23 1.54
N GLY A 198 4.36 11.00 0.99
CA GLY A 198 4.18 12.44 0.73
C GLY A 198 2.95 12.73 -0.12
N ILE A 199 2.74 11.96 -1.20
CA ILE A 199 1.54 12.06 -2.04
C ILE A 199 0.26 11.76 -1.26
N VAL A 200 0.26 10.71 -0.43
CA VAL A 200 -0.88 10.37 0.44
C VAL A 200 -1.14 11.50 1.46
N MET A 201 -0.11 12.08 2.05
CA MET A 201 -0.24 13.23 2.95
C MET A 201 -0.86 14.42 2.24
N TYR A 202 -0.38 14.74 1.04
CA TYR A 202 -0.92 15.80 0.22
C TYR A 202 -2.41 15.60 -0.03
N GLU A 203 -2.82 14.40 -0.47
CA GLU A 203 -4.23 14.09 -0.73
C GLU A 203 -5.09 14.17 0.54
N MET A 204 -4.64 13.66 1.68
CA MET A 204 -5.34 13.80 2.97
C MET A 204 -5.60 15.27 3.34
N LEU A 205 -4.61 16.14 3.12
CA LEU A 205 -4.62 17.54 3.53
C LEU A 205 -5.38 18.46 2.56
N THR A 206 -5.49 18.09 1.28
CA THR A 206 -6.05 18.95 0.22
C THR A 206 -7.32 18.35 -0.41
N GLY A 207 -7.62 17.07 -0.16
CA GLY A 207 -8.77 16.36 -0.72
C GLY A 207 -8.56 15.87 -2.16
N ARG A 208 -7.39 16.09 -2.76
CA ARG A 208 -7.07 15.63 -4.12
C ARG A 208 -5.58 15.29 -4.26
N PRO A 209 -5.20 14.38 -5.16
CA PRO A 209 -3.80 14.13 -5.44
C PRO A 209 -3.13 15.37 -6.05
N PRO A 210 -1.79 15.52 -5.93
CA PRO A 210 -1.06 16.67 -6.46
C PRO A 210 -1.03 16.72 -7.99
N TYR A 211 -1.15 15.56 -8.61
CA TYR A 211 -1.10 15.40 -10.07
C TYR A 211 -2.28 14.59 -10.58
N ASP A 212 -2.87 15.04 -11.68
CA ASP A 212 -3.98 14.39 -12.36
C ASP A 212 -3.84 14.56 -13.88
N GLY A 213 -4.51 13.70 -14.65
CA GLY A 213 -4.44 13.75 -16.10
C GLY A 213 -5.25 12.65 -16.79
N ASP A 214 -5.51 12.83 -18.08
CA ASP A 214 -6.37 11.95 -18.87
C ASP A 214 -5.77 10.55 -19.09
N THR A 215 -4.46 10.40 -18.91
CA THR A 215 -3.77 9.13 -19.11
C THR A 215 -2.79 8.83 -17.96
N PRO A 216 -2.52 7.55 -17.66
CA PRO A 216 -1.48 7.17 -16.69
C PRO A 216 -0.11 7.73 -17.03
N VAL A 217 0.21 7.82 -18.32
CA VAL A 217 1.49 8.37 -18.81
C VAL A 217 1.60 9.86 -18.49
N SER A 218 0.52 10.64 -18.70
CA SER A 218 0.52 12.07 -18.38
C SER A 218 0.72 12.32 -16.90
N VAL A 219 0.10 11.51 -16.02
CA VAL A 219 0.29 11.58 -14.58
C VAL A 219 1.72 11.19 -14.18
N ALA A 220 2.26 10.10 -14.74
CA ALA A 220 3.64 9.68 -14.48
C ALA A 220 4.68 10.75 -14.88
N ILE A 221 4.48 11.45 -16.00
CA ILE A 221 5.33 12.56 -16.43
C ILE A 221 5.28 13.73 -15.43
N GLN A 222 4.11 14.02 -14.84
CA GLN A 222 3.99 15.05 -13.82
C GLN A 222 4.74 14.69 -12.53
N HIS A 223 4.79 13.41 -12.13
CA HIS A 223 5.65 12.97 -11.02
C HIS A 223 7.15 13.19 -11.29
N ILE A 224 7.56 13.14 -12.56
CA ILE A 224 8.97 13.33 -12.94
C ILE A 224 9.35 14.80 -12.98
N ASN A 225 8.49 15.65 -13.58
CA ASN A 225 8.83 17.03 -13.97
C ASN A 225 7.86 18.09 -13.41
N GLY A 226 6.78 17.67 -12.77
CA GLY A 226 5.72 18.59 -12.34
C GLY A 226 6.08 19.36 -11.08
N HIS A 227 5.39 20.49 -10.92
CA HIS A 227 5.43 21.29 -9.71
C HIS A 227 4.00 21.33 -9.14
N PRO A 228 3.73 20.66 -8.01
CA PRO A 228 2.39 20.64 -7.45
C PRO A 228 2.05 22.00 -6.82
N THR A 229 0.78 22.35 -6.79
CA THR A 229 0.29 23.49 -6.01
C THR A 229 0.65 23.30 -4.55
N MET A 230 1.06 24.36 -3.85
CA MET A 230 1.39 24.27 -2.43
C MET A 230 0.13 23.91 -1.62
N PRO A 231 0.21 22.94 -0.69
CA PRO A 231 -0.95 22.51 0.11
C PRO A 231 -1.71 23.65 0.78
N ARG A 232 -1.01 24.67 1.30
CA ARG A 232 -1.62 25.83 1.96
C ARG A 232 -2.33 26.80 1.02
N GLU A 233 -2.00 26.80 -0.26
CA GLU A 233 -2.77 27.54 -1.27
C GLU A 233 -4.18 26.95 -1.44
N LEU A 234 -4.30 25.61 -1.27
CA LEU A 234 -5.58 24.90 -1.35
C LEU A 234 -6.31 24.86 -0.02
N ASN A 235 -5.58 24.74 1.09
CA ASN A 235 -6.11 24.67 2.44
C ASN A 235 -5.23 25.46 3.42
N PRO A 236 -5.54 26.75 3.66
CA PRO A 236 -4.75 27.62 4.53
C PRO A 236 -4.66 27.17 6.00
N SER A 237 -5.52 26.24 6.43
CA SER A 237 -5.51 25.72 7.80
C SER A 237 -4.33 24.76 8.09
N ILE A 238 -3.59 24.34 7.07
CA ILE A 238 -2.43 23.46 7.20
C ILE A 238 -1.29 24.22 7.86
N PRO A 239 -0.67 23.70 8.94
CA PRO A 239 0.53 24.29 9.53
C PRO A 239 1.67 24.32 8.50
N LEU A 240 2.46 25.42 8.51
CA LEU A 240 3.59 25.57 7.59
C LEU A 240 4.59 24.42 7.69
N GLY A 241 4.91 23.95 8.90
CA GLY A 241 5.82 22.83 9.08
C GLY A 241 5.30 21.53 8.43
N LEU A 242 3.99 21.26 8.49
CA LEU A 242 3.41 20.07 7.88
C LEU A 242 3.41 20.16 6.35
N GLU A 243 3.16 21.34 5.78
CA GLU A 243 3.32 21.59 4.33
C GLU A 243 4.77 21.32 3.91
N GLN A 244 5.76 21.89 4.64
CA GLN A 244 7.17 21.70 4.33
C GLN A 244 7.59 20.22 4.36
N ILE A 245 7.13 19.47 5.37
CA ILE A 245 7.41 18.03 5.48
C ILE A 245 6.79 17.27 4.30
N THR A 246 5.54 17.57 3.96
CA THR A 246 4.84 16.94 2.83
C THR A 246 5.58 17.20 1.52
N MET A 247 5.93 18.46 1.24
CA MET A 247 6.62 18.84 0.01
C MET A 247 8.04 18.27 -0.05
N HIS A 248 8.75 18.21 1.08
CA HIS A 248 10.08 17.60 1.14
C HIS A 248 10.02 16.10 0.84
N ALA A 249 9.02 15.37 1.38
CA ALA A 249 8.82 13.97 1.05
C ALA A 249 8.54 13.75 -0.45
N MET A 250 7.82 14.69 -1.09
CA MET A 250 7.46 14.68 -2.52
C MET A 250 8.57 15.21 -3.44
N THR A 251 9.76 15.48 -2.95
CA THR A 251 10.87 15.96 -3.79
C THR A 251 11.24 14.91 -4.84
N ALA A 252 11.23 15.30 -6.13
CA ALA A 252 11.47 14.39 -7.24
C ALA A 252 12.92 13.86 -7.26
N GLU A 253 13.89 14.69 -6.89
CA GLU A 253 15.29 14.31 -6.82
C GLU A 253 15.61 13.55 -5.54
N LEU A 254 16.12 12.33 -5.69
CA LEU A 254 16.40 11.41 -4.57
C LEU A 254 17.37 11.98 -3.52
N SER A 255 18.38 12.74 -3.95
CA SER A 255 19.39 13.35 -3.08
C SER A 255 18.81 14.42 -2.15
N HIS A 256 17.71 15.04 -2.55
CA HIS A 256 17.01 16.10 -1.80
C HIS A 256 15.79 15.60 -1.03
N ARG A 257 15.46 14.32 -1.12
CA ARG A 257 14.36 13.69 -0.36
C ARG A 257 14.85 13.21 1.00
N TYR A 258 13.94 12.93 1.92
CA TYR A 258 14.30 12.27 3.19
C TYR A 258 15.08 10.99 2.93
N PRO A 259 16.24 10.79 3.58
CA PRO A 259 17.09 9.62 3.34
C PRO A 259 16.51 8.33 3.93
N SER A 260 15.63 8.42 4.93
CA SER A 260 15.03 7.27 5.60
C SER A 260 13.69 7.62 6.25
N ALA A 261 12.90 6.60 6.56
CA ALA A 261 11.66 6.74 7.31
C ALA A 261 11.90 7.26 8.74
N THR A 262 13.01 6.91 9.38
CA THR A 262 13.41 7.40 10.69
C THR A 262 13.54 8.92 10.72
N VAL A 263 14.20 9.51 9.71
CA VAL A 263 14.35 10.96 9.60
C VAL A 263 13.01 11.64 9.34
N SER A 264 12.22 11.10 8.42
CA SER A 264 10.86 11.59 8.13
C SER A 264 9.97 11.54 9.38
N TYR A 265 9.99 10.43 10.11
CA TYR A 265 9.25 10.26 11.36
C TYR A 265 9.65 11.29 12.43
N THR A 266 10.94 11.59 12.56
CA THR A 266 11.43 12.59 13.51
C THR A 266 10.85 13.97 13.22
N HIS A 267 10.79 14.38 11.95
CA HIS A 267 10.17 15.64 11.55
C HIS A 267 8.66 15.68 11.77
N LEU A 268 7.95 14.56 11.54
CA LEU A 268 6.51 14.47 11.80
C LEU A 268 6.16 14.62 13.31
N ARG A 269 7.11 14.35 14.20
CA ARG A 269 6.92 14.50 15.66
C ARG A 269 7.33 15.86 16.22
N ALA A 270 8.14 16.60 15.51
CA ALA A 270 8.62 17.93 15.93
C ALA A 270 7.56 19.00 15.74
#